data_8ea53aef8798b3d53d55ae709cc339ea
#
_entry.id   8ea53aef8798b3d53d55ae709cc339ea
#
_cell.length_a   1.000
_cell.length_b   1.000
_cell.length_c   1.000
_cell.angle_alpha   90.00
_cell.angle_beta   90.00
_cell.angle_gamma   90.00
#
_symmetry.space_group_name_H-M   'P 1'
#
loop_
_entity.id
_entity.type
_entity.pdbx_description
1 polymer ?
#
loop_
_entity_poly.entity_id
_entity_poly.type
_entity_poly.pdbx_seq_one_letter_code
_entity_poly.pdbx_strand_id
1 'polypeptide(L)'
;MQGQGITGKKNAVVFCALWLLTFIIYLPAVKAGWVIDSAGWLNNIRNLSFWHYINNSQSGIPSLYQFTQFTTYIFYKLFNANPYAWHTLMVTMHAVNSFLFFFICNRLFLDSGIKNAFNIAIAGVLLYTVCPHISEVIVWEAAFHYLQGFMLILLILLCVQNFYHRQLKKYAWFAGLIYLCSTYSLEIFYLTPWFVLTLALYYRYVLNYDHSIFRKVIQWFFIPQLLLFVLHIIVLKAVYGWFFAHIGENLLQPFTSYICKPPRYIFHILFLGRFFPLDSRRQVYFIVGSNAGLIIFYNIFVLACCYIVSRFTKMTMKGKTVVLLFSWIVIAQAIIMPLAFPDMLLVYFDRYTYFLDAFVYMLLALLASYITNKYISIALLTVYGLINLYFTVKVNLLWKHSAYITNRLLKNFPDPGNKIVLLLDLPQNMDGIPMIGAEKEGQFKMMYKLFVNKNIPNKIYDVVAYNMITRDDGAHVWVHNDSLMKVTLNQWGTWWWYVGHGAYSYENEDYKLDMKDMGHWYDLHLKHPADQYLILLQQGDQWKIVNMKKRGEDQY
;
A
#
# COMPACT_ATOMS: atom_id res chain seq x y z
N MET A 1 40.31 4.19 9.15
CA MET A 1 40.16 3.71 7.76
C MET A 1 39.33 4.73 6.98
N GLN A 2 39.99 5.51 6.12
CA GLN A 2 39.25 6.39 5.19
C GLN A 2 38.62 5.48 4.14
N GLY A 3 37.33 5.17 4.33
CA GLY A 3 36.54 4.47 3.32
C GLY A 3 36.54 5.25 2.02
N GLN A 4 37.01 4.65 0.93
CA GLN A 4 36.82 5.16 -0.41
C GLN A 4 35.29 5.24 -0.66
N GLY A 5 34.70 6.37 -0.27
CA GLY A 5 33.32 6.68 -0.59
C GLY A 5 33.14 6.56 -2.11
N ILE A 6 32.09 5.88 -2.53
CA ILE A 6 31.70 5.81 -3.94
C ILE A 6 31.71 7.24 -4.46
N THR A 7 32.49 7.51 -5.53
CA THR A 7 32.63 8.86 -6.09
C THR A 7 31.25 9.38 -6.51
N GLY A 8 31.01 10.70 -6.45
CA GLY A 8 29.73 11.30 -6.81
C GLY A 8 29.22 10.84 -8.18
N LYS A 9 30.12 10.60 -9.14
CA LYS A 9 29.78 10.05 -10.49
C LYS A 9 29.13 8.65 -10.41
N LYS A 10 29.67 7.73 -9.57
CA LYS A 10 29.09 6.38 -9.43
C LYS A 10 27.70 6.42 -8.78
N ASN A 11 27.50 7.30 -7.81
CA ASN A 11 26.19 7.48 -7.18
C ASN A 11 25.14 8.01 -8.18
N ALA A 12 25.52 8.98 -9.01
CA ALA A 12 24.65 9.51 -10.06
C ALA A 12 24.28 8.42 -11.08
N VAL A 13 25.22 7.58 -11.50
CA VAL A 13 24.96 6.45 -12.40
C VAL A 13 23.97 5.46 -11.77
N VAL A 14 24.14 5.09 -10.50
CA VAL A 14 23.22 4.19 -9.79
C VAL A 14 21.83 4.80 -9.71
N PHE A 15 21.73 6.09 -9.35
CA PHE A 15 20.43 6.77 -9.31
C PHE A 15 19.73 6.77 -10.66
N CYS A 16 20.44 7.19 -11.73
CA CYS A 16 19.88 7.22 -13.09
C CYS A 16 19.45 5.82 -13.56
N ALA A 17 20.25 4.78 -13.26
CA ALA A 17 19.92 3.40 -13.62
C ALA A 17 18.66 2.91 -12.88
N LEU A 18 18.55 3.15 -11.57
CA LEU A 18 17.36 2.80 -10.78
C LEU A 18 16.13 3.58 -11.25
N TRP A 19 16.28 4.88 -11.51
CA TRP A 19 15.19 5.71 -12.02
C TRP A 19 14.69 5.24 -13.37
N LEU A 20 15.60 4.99 -14.31
CA LEU A 20 15.26 4.51 -15.65
C LEU A 20 14.60 3.12 -15.60
N LEU A 21 15.14 2.20 -14.80
CA LEU A 21 14.57 0.86 -14.60
C LEU A 21 13.15 0.96 -14.06
N THR A 22 12.96 1.73 -12.97
CA THR A 22 11.64 1.94 -12.35
C THR A 22 10.67 2.54 -13.38
N PHE A 23 11.09 3.56 -14.12
CA PHE A 23 10.24 4.22 -15.09
C PHE A 23 9.81 3.27 -16.22
N ILE A 24 10.73 2.45 -16.75
CA ILE A 24 10.42 1.47 -17.80
C ILE A 24 9.42 0.43 -17.30
N ILE A 25 9.62 -0.10 -16.08
CA ILE A 25 8.76 -1.12 -15.50
C ILE A 25 7.34 -0.59 -15.24
N TYR A 26 7.23 0.66 -14.79
CA TYR A 26 5.96 1.30 -14.46
C TYR A 26 5.33 2.08 -15.61
N LEU A 27 5.95 2.12 -16.80
CA LEU A 27 5.43 2.84 -17.96
C LEU A 27 3.97 2.48 -18.33
N PRO A 28 3.53 1.21 -18.27
CA PRO A 28 2.12 0.88 -18.47
C PRO A 28 1.20 1.55 -17.44
N ALA A 29 1.60 1.56 -16.17
CA ALA A 29 0.84 2.13 -15.06
C ALA A 29 0.87 3.67 -15.05
N VAL A 30 1.96 4.30 -15.49
CA VAL A 30 2.02 5.77 -15.67
C VAL A 30 0.92 6.27 -16.60
N LYS A 31 0.47 5.43 -17.55
CA LYS A 31 -0.64 5.72 -18.46
C LYS A 31 -2.01 5.38 -17.90
N ALA A 32 -2.10 4.91 -16.65
CA ALA A 32 -3.37 4.69 -15.97
C ALA A 32 -4.06 6.03 -15.67
N GLY A 33 -5.38 6.01 -15.59
CA GLY A 33 -6.19 7.15 -15.15
C GLY A 33 -6.33 7.18 -13.63
N TRP A 34 -7.19 8.05 -13.17
CA TRP A 34 -7.58 8.15 -11.77
C TRP A 34 -8.44 6.95 -11.35
N VAL A 35 -8.34 6.57 -10.08
CA VAL A 35 -9.12 5.50 -9.46
C VAL A 35 -9.85 6.01 -8.21
N ILE A 36 -10.72 5.21 -7.68
CA ILE A 36 -11.72 5.46 -6.62
C ILE A 36 -11.47 6.67 -5.69
N ASP A 37 -10.50 6.61 -4.80
CA ASP A 37 -10.29 7.65 -3.76
C ASP A 37 -9.72 8.95 -4.32
N SER A 38 -9.06 8.88 -5.49
CA SER A 38 -8.48 10.05 -6.14
C SER A 38 -9.52 11.10 -6.48
N ALA A 39 -10.77 10.67 -6.79
CA ALA A 39 -11.85 11.59 -7.06
C ALA A 39 -12.24 12.41 -5.83
N GLY A 40 -12.27 11.80 -4.65
CA GLY A 40 -12.63 12.46 -3.40
C GLY A 40 -11.64 13.57 -3.03
N TRP A 41 -10.36 13.26 -2.98
CA TRP A 41 -9.38 14.26 -2.59
C TRP A 41 -9.15 15.33 -3.68
N LEU A 42 -9.26 15.01 -4.99
CA LEU A 42 -9.25 16.00 -6.06
C LEU A 42 -10.44 16.97 -5.95
N ASN A 43 -11.64 16.45 -5.64
CA ASN A 43 -12.79 17.28 -5.40
C ASN A 43 -12.59 18.23 -4.21
N ASN A 44 -12.02 17.72 -3.12
CA ASN A 44 -11.72 18.53 -1.94
C ASN A 44 -10.67 19.62 -2.25
N ILE A 45 -9.60 19.29 -2.94
CA ILE A 45 -8.53 20.24 -3.28
C ILE A 45 -9.02 21.34 -4.24
N ARG A 46 -10.01 21.04 -5.10
CA ARG A 46 -10.62 22.00 -6.04
C ARG A 46 -11.60 22.96 -5.36
N ASN A 47 -12.38 22.46 -4.39
CA ASN A 47 -13.53 23.18 -3.83
C ASN A 47 -13.23 23.83 -2.47
N LEU A 48 -12.21 23.37 -1.76
CA LEU A 48 -11.84 23.93 -0.46
C LEU A 48 -10.78 25.04 -0.59
N SER A 49 -10.82 26.02 0.31
CA SER A 49 -9.72 26.97 0.46
C SER A 49 -8.46 26.24 0.95
N PHE A 50 -7.28 26.80 0.71
CA PHE A 50 -6.01 26.23 1.15
C PHE A 50 -6.00 25.80 2.62
N TRP A 51 -6.41 26.69 3.52
CA TRP A 51 -6.44 26.40 4.95
C TRP A 51 -7.47 25.37 5.35
N HIS A 52 -8.63 25.37 4.69
CA HIS A 52 -9.65 24.35 4.89
C HIS A 52 -9.17 22.98 4.41
N TYR A 53 -8.54 22.94 3.25
CA TYR A 53 -8.01 21.68 2.72
C TYR A 53 -6.93 21.08 3.62
N ILE A 54 -5.95 21.91 4.09
CA ILE A 54 -4.87 21.42 4.95
C ILE A 54 -5.37 20.92 6.31
N ASN A 55 -6.40 21.54 6.86
CA ASN A 55 -6.93 21.17 8.18
C ASN A 55 -8.10 20.18 8.11
N ASN A 56 -8.59 19.85 6.91
CA ASN A 56 -9.67 18.88 6.75
C ASN A 56 -9.10 17.45 6.78
N SER A 57 -9.53 16.64 7.75
CA SER A 57 -9.21 15.22 7.72
C SER A 57 -10.03 14.56 6.61
N GLN A 58 -9.36 14.09 5.56
CA GLN A 58 -10.02 13.56 4.36
C GLN A 58 -10.82 12.28 4.61
N SER A 59 -10.48 11.54 5.65
CA SER A 59 -11.00 10.20 5.90
C SER A 59 -12.11 10.16 6.94
N GLY A 60 -12.46 11.29 7.56
CA GLY A 60 -13.32 11.29 8.76
C GLY A 60 -12.67 10.59 9.96
N ILE A 61 -11.46 10.08 9.82
CA ILE A 61 -10.68 9.45 10.88
C ILE A 61 -9.79 10.51 11.52
N PRO A 62 -9.73 10.57 12.85
CA PRO A 62 -8.89 11.51 13.56
C PRO A 62 -7.41 11.32 13.20
N SER A 63 -6.84 12.25 12.46
CA SER A 63 -5.43 12.19 12.07
C SER A 63 -4.85 13.56 11.77
N LEU A 64 -3.54 13.68 11.94
CA LEU A 64 -2.79 14.90 11.63
C LEU A 64 -2.04 14.68 10.30
N TYR A 65 -2.69 15.02 9.18
CA TYR A 65 -2.13 14.83 7.83
C TYR A 65 -1.71 16.14 7.15
N GLN A 66 -1.54 17.23 7.89
CA GLN A 66 -1.30 18.55 7.33
C GLN A 66 -0.09 18.61 6.41
N PHE A 67 0.99 17.88 6.71
CA PHE A 67 2.18 17.87 5.86
C PHE A 67 1.95 17.11 4.55
N THR A 68 1.26 15.97 4.61
CA THR A 68 0.87 15.23 3.39
C THR A 68 -0.11 16.05 2.55
N GLN A 69 -1.09 16.69 3.16
CA GLN A 69 -2.03 17.55 2.46
C GLN A 69 -1.35 18.80 1.86
N PHE A 70 -0.40 19.40 2.56
CA PHE A 70 0.41 20.49 2.03
C PHE A 70 1.20 20.08 0.80
N THR A 71 1.88 18.93 0.85
CA THR A 71 2.65 18.45 -0.30
C THR A 71 1.75 18.08 -1.48
N THR A 72 0.61 17.41 -1.25
CA THR A 72 -0.38 17.13 -2.30
C THR A 72 -0.97 18.40 -2.90
N TYR A 73 -1.22 19.42 -2.09
CA TYR A 73 -1.67 20.71 -2.61
C TYR A 73 -0.65 21.37 -3.54
N ILE A 74 0.65 21.35 -3.17
CA ILE A 74 1.73 21.86 -4.04
C ILE A 74 1.75 21.08 -5.35
N PHE A 75 1.70 19.75 -5.31
CA PHE A 75 1.71 18.94 -6.52
C PHE A 75 0.47 19.19 -7.38
N TYR A 76 -0.70 19.39 -6.77
CA TYR A 76 -1.89 19.79 -7.49
C TYR A 76 -1.72 21.14 -8.21
N LYS A 77 -1.07 22.12 -7.57
CA LYS A 77 -0.77 23.42 -8.21
C LYS A 77 0.20 23.28 -9.38
N LEU A 78 1.12 22.31 -9.33
CA LEU A 78 2.09 22.05 -10.39
C LEU A 78 1.50 21.23 -11.55
N PHE A 79 0.71 20.21 -11.24
CA PHE A 79 0.28 19.18 -12.19
C PHE A 79 -1.22 19.20 -12.49
N ASN A 80 -1.98 19.98 -11.71
CA ASN A 80 -3.44 19.96 -11.78
C ASN A 80 -3.97 18.50 -11.63
N ALA A 81 -5.08 18.17 -12.29
CA ALA A 81 -5.64 16.81 -12.33
C ALA A 81 -5.07 15.98 -13.49
N ASN A 82 -3.77 16.09 -13.79
CA ASN A 82 -3.11 15.29 -14.82
C ASN A 82 -2.56 13.99 -14.23
N PRO A 83 -3.17 12.82 -14.44
CA PRO A 83 -2.74 11.57 -13.83
C PRO A 83 -1.33 11.16 -14.26
N TYR A 84 -0.92 11.45 -15.49
CA TYR A 84 0.42 11.09 -15.98
C TYR A 84 1.52 11.81 -15.21
N ALA A 85 1.32 13.09 -14.87
CA ALA A 85 2.27 13.84 -14.09
C ALA A 85 2.36 13.32 -12.65
N TRP A 86 1.25 12.99 -12.05
CA TRP A 86 1.20 12.39 -10.71
C TRP A 86 1.87 11.02 -10.65
N HIS A 87 1.55 10.10 -11.56
CA HIS A 87 2.20 8.78 -11.61
C HIS A 87 3.70 8.91 -11.88
N THR A 88 4.12 9.84 -12.76
CA THR A 88 5.55 10.10 -12.99
C THR A 88 6.25 10.58 -11.72
N LEU A 89 5.60 11.44 -10.93
CA LEU A 89 6.13 11.88 -9.64
C LEU A 89 6.29 10.70 -8.68
N MET A 90 5.26 9.85 -8.54
CA MET A 90 5.27 8.72 -7.61
C MET A 90 6.33 7.68 -8.00
N VAL A 91 6.46 7.36 -9.29
CA VAL A 91 7.54 6.52 -9.83
C VAL A 91 8.91 7.11 -9.51
N THR A 92 9.07 8.44 -9.68
CA THR A 92 10.33 9.13 -9.35
C THR A 92 10.61 9.08 -7.85
N MET A 93 9.61 9.28 -6.99
CA MET A 93 9.78 9.16 -5.54
C MET A 93 10.16 7.74 -5.11
N HIS A 94 9.60 6.71 -5.73
CA HIS A 94 10.04 5.33 -5.47
C HIS A 94 11.49 5.10 -5.88
N ALA A 95 11.93 5.63 -7.01
CA ALA A 95 13.33 5.56 -7.43
C ALA A 95 14.26 6.30 -6.45
N VAL A 96 13.83 7.45 -5.91
CA VAL A 96 14.55 8.17 -4.84
C VAL A 96 14.62 7.33 -3.58
N ASN A 97 13.52 6.71 -3.15
CA ASN A 97 13.49 5.82 -1.98
C ASN A 97 14.44 4.63 -2.17
N SER A 98 14.39 3.99 -3.33
CA SER A 98 15.29 2.88 -3.69
C SER A 98 16.76 3.30 -3.65
N PHE A 99 17.08 4.47 -4.19
CA PHE A 99 18.44 5.00 -4.15
C PHE A 99 18.91 5.36 -2.73
N LEU A 100 18.07 6.03 -1.93
CA LEU A 100 18.39 6.34 -0.53
C LEU A 100 18.61 5.06 0.27
N PHE A 101 17.76 4.06 0.09
CA PHE A 101 17.87 2.78 0.74
C PHE A 101 19.15 2.02 0.32
N PHE A 102 19.45 1.99 -0.99
CA PHE A 102 20.74 1.49 -1.49
C PHE A 102 21.91 2.18 -0.78
N PHE A 103 21.88 3.51 -0.74
CA PHE A 103 22.99 4.29 -0.19
C PHE A 103 23.24 4.00 1.30
N ILE A 104 22.14 3.93 2.09
CA ILE A 104 22.17 3.60 3.52
C ILE A 104 22.73 2.19 3.75
N CYS A 105 22.20 1.19 3.02
CA CYS A 105 22.63 -0.20 3.19
C CYS A 105 24.05 -0.44 2.70
N ASN A 106 24.43 0.12 1.55
CA ASN A 106 25.79 0.02 1.04
C ASN A 106 26.81 0.60 2.05
N ARG A 107 26.51 1.76 2.62
CA ARG A 107 27.35 2.38 3.64
C ARG A 107 27.40 1.52 4.91
N LEU A 108 26.27 1.04 5.38
CA LEU A 108 26.19 0.13 6.52
C LEU A 108 27.07 -1.12 6.33
N PHE A 109 27.01 -1.72 5.13
CA PHE A 109 27.80 -2.90 4.80
C PHE A 109 29.30 -2.58 4.70
N LEU A 110 29.67 -1.41 4.16
CA LEU A 110 31.06 -0.94 4.14
C LEU A 110 31.59 -0.70 5.57
N ASP A 111 30.80 0.00 6.40
CA ASP A 111 31.16 0.25 7.81
C ASP A 111 31.31 -1.06 8.58
N SER A 112 30.55 -2.08 8.21
CA SER A 112 30.62 -3.44 8.77
C SER A 112 31.75 -4.30 8.19
N GLY A 113 32.56 -3.78 7.27
CA GLY A 113 33.64 -4.52 6.61
C GLY A 113 33.15 -5.70 5.75
N ILE A 114 31.91 -5.68 5.30
CA ILE A 114 31.34 -6.76 4.47
C ILE A 114 31.95 -6.68 3.06
N LYS A 115 32.57 -7.79 2.64
CA LYS A 115 33.09 -7.92 1.27
C LYS A 115 31.93 -7.83 0.27
N ASN A 116 32.18 -7.17 -0.87
CA ASN A 116 31.18 -6.97 -1.94
C ASN A 116 29.93 -6.19 -1.49
N ALA A 117 30.07 -5.28 -0.51
CA ALA A 117 28.99 -4.44 0.02
C ALA A 117 28.12 -3.81 -1.08
N PHE A 118 28.76 -3.24 -2.11
CA PHE A 118 28.06 -2.63 -3.24
C PHE A 118 27.16 -3.63 -3.99
N ASN A 119 27.70 -4.82 -4.31
CA ASN A 119 26.94 -5.83 -5.08
C ASN A 119 25.76 -6.38 -4.27
N ILE A 120 25.92 -6.55 -2.96
CA ILE A 120 24.83 -7.01 -2.07
C ILE A 120 23.75 -5.93 -1.97
N ALA A 121 24.15 -4.67 -1.75
CA ALA A 121 23.20 -3.57 -1.63
C ALA A 121 22.43 -3.32 -2.93
N ILE A 122 23.11 -3.36 -4.08
CA ILE A 122 22.44 -3.19 -5.37
C ILE A 122 21.50 -4.36 -5.69
N ALA A 123 21.89 -5.60 -5.38
CA ALA A 123 21.02 -6.77 -5.57
C ALA A 123 19.75 -6.67 -4.73
N GLY A 124 19.85 -6.31 -3.44
CA GLY A 124 18.70 -6.12 -2.57
C GLY A 124 17.76 -5.01 -3.05
N VAL A 125 18.33 -3.90 -3.50
CA VAL A 125 17.51 -2.77 -4.01
C VAL A 125 16.90 -3.09 -5.37
N LEU A 126 17.59 -3.81 -6.26
CA LEU A 126 16.99 -4.25 -7.52
C LEU A 126 15.79 -5.17 -7.28
N LEU A 127 15.90 -6.12 -6.36
CA LEU A 127 14.77 -6.97 -5.95
C LEU A 127 13.61 -6.13 -5.41
N TYR A 128 13.89 -5.14 -4.57
CA TYR A 128 12.87 -4.22 -4.07
C TYR A 128 12.23 -3.39 -5.19
N THR A 129 13.02 -2.87 -6.12
CA THR A 129 12.52 -2.07 -7.26
C THR A 129 11.60 -2.86 -8.18
N VAL A 130 11.83 -4.16 -8.33
CA VAL A 130 11.00 -5.06 -9.16
C VAL A 130 9.96 -5.84 -8.34
N CYS A 131 9.68 -5.46 -7.10
CA CYS A 131 8.72 -6.12 -6.25
C CYS A 131 7.28 -5.88 -6.73
N PRO A 132 6.46 -6.91 -6.97
CA PRO A 132 5.10 -6.71 -7.46
C PRO A 132 4.12 -6.20 -6.38
N HIS A 133 4.45 -6.35 -5.10
CA HIS A 133 3.60 -5.91 -3.97
C HIS A 133 3.60 -4.41 -3.73
N ILE A 134 4.56 -3.69 -4.30
CA ILE A 134 4.68 -2.24 -4.09
C ILE A 134 3.94 -1.39 -5.13
N SER A 135 3.38 -2.01 -6.16
CA SER A 135 2.77 -1.28 -7.29
C SER A 135 1.56 -0.44 -6.84
N GLU A 136 0.80 -0.90 -5.86
CA GLU A 136 -0.31 -0.14 -5.27
C GLU A 136 0.16 1.23 -4.75
N VAL A 137 1.29 1.25 -4.04
CA VAL A 137 1.85 2.49 -3.48
C VAL A 137 2.41 3.42 -4.55
N ILE A 138 2.88 2.87 -5.68
CA ILE A 138 3.52 3.65 -6.75
C ILE A 138 2.50 4.20 -7.75
N VAL A 139 1.34 3.59 -7.87
CA VAL A 139 0.35 3.95 -8.90
C VAL A 139 -0.89 4.58 -8.31
N TRP A 140 -1.27 4.25 -7.08
CA TRP A 140 -2.45 4.80 -6.45
C TRP A 140 -2.13 6.05 -5.62
N GLU A 141 -2.59 7.20 -6.06
CA GLU A 141 -2.26 8.50 -5.47
C GLU A 141 -2.72 8.64 -4.02
N ALA A 142 -3.80 7.98 -3.63
CA ALA A 142 -4.24 7.94 -2.25
C ALA A 142 -3.22 7.26 -1.31
N ALA A 143 -2.33 6.42 -1.86
CA ALA A 143 -1.24 5.78 -1.11
C ALA A 143 0.08 6.60 -1.10
N PHE A 144 0.09 7.83 -1.62
CA PHE A 144 1.25 8.72 -1.69
C PHE A 144 1.99 8.87 -0.34
N HIS A 145 1.26 8.89 0.76
CA HIS A 145 1.82 9.04 2.10
C HIS A 145 2.76 7.88 2.51
N TYR A 146 2.65 6.69 1.92
CA TYR A 146 3.62 5.60 2.13
C TYR A 146 4.97 5.91 1.49
N LEU A 147 4.97 6.43 0.25
CA LEU A 147 6.19 6.88 -0.44
C LEU A 147 6.88 7.99 0.37
N GLN A 148 6.11 9.00 0.78
CA GLN A 148 6.60 10.13 1.55
C GLN A 148 7.13 9.69 2.92
N GLY A 149 6.37 8.87 3.66
CA GLY A 149 6.76 8.41 4.98
C GLY A 149 8.05 7.60 4.96
N PHE A 150 8.22 6.68 3.99
CA PHE A 150 9.45 5.92 3.86
C PHE A 150 10.64 6.81 3.49
N MET A 151 10.46 7.77 2.60
CA MET A 151 11.50 8.76 2.27
C MET A 151 11.98 9.51 3.51
N LEU A 152 11.05 9.97 4.36
CA LEU A 152 11.39 10.70 5.59
C LEU A 152 12.17 9.81 6.57
N ILE A 153 11.78 8.55 6.75
CA ILE A 153 12.53 7.57 7.56
C ILE A 153 13.95 7.40 7.02
N LEU A 154 14.11 7.17 5.72
CA LEU A 154 15.42 6.99 5.10
C LEU A 154 16.32 8.23 5.24
N LEU A 155 15.76 9.43 5.08
CA LEU A 155 16.50 10.68 5.29
C LEU A 155 16.98 10.83 6.74
N ILE A 156 16.18 10.44 7.73
CA ILE A 156 16.57 10.45 9.14
C ILE A 156 17.70 9.45 9.40
N LEU A 157 17.59 8.21 8.89
CA LEU A 157 18.65 7.20 9.01
C LEU A 157 19.95 7.68 8.36
N LEU A 158 19.86 8.34 7.21
CA LEU A 158 21.01 8.96 6.55
C LEU A 158 21.63 10.08 7.39
N CYS A 159 20.81 10.90 8.07
CA CYS A 159 21.30 11.91 9.00
C CYS A 159 22.06 11.26 10.18
N VAL A 160 21.53 10.18 10.74
CA VAL A 160 22.20 9.42 11.82
C VAL A 160 23.56 8.88 11.35
N GLN A 161 23.62 8.22 10.19
CA GLN A 161 24.88 7.73 9.63
C GLN A 161 25.88 8.87 9.37
N ASN A 162 25.41 9.98 8.79
CA ASN A 162 26.27 11.15 8.55
C ASN A 162 26.77 11.75 9.86
N PHE A 163 25.97 11.72 10.93
CA PHE A 163 26.40 12.19 12.23
C PHE A 163 27.49 11.30 12.82
N TYR A 164 27.40 9.97 12.73
CA TYR A 164 28.46 9.06 13.17
C TYR A 164 29.80 9.35 12.50
N HIS A 165 29.80 9.70 11.20
CA HIS A 165 31.03 9.94 10.45
C HIS A 165 31.58 11.37 10.55
N ARG A 166 30.71 12.38 10.68
CA ARG A 166 31.11 13.79 10.59
C ARG A 166 30.90 14.59 11.87
N GLN A 167 30.13 14.07 12.80
CA GLN A 167 29.76 14.67 14.09
C GLN A 167 29.24 16.12 14.03
N LEU A 168 28.63 16.53 12.90
CA LEU A 168 28.09 17.86 12.70
C LEU A 168 26.64 17.95 13.25
N LYS A 169 26.41 18.89 14.17
CA LYS A 169 25.08 19.12 14.80
C LYS A 169 23.95 19.35 13.79
N LYS A 170 24.25 19.91 12.60
CA LYS A 170 23.25 20.12 11.56
C LYS A 170 22.44 18.88 11.19
N TYR A 171 23.04 17.67 11.24
CA TYR A 171 22.33 16.43 10.94
C TYR A 171 21.27 16.11 11.98
N ALA A 172 21.50 16.46 13.25
CA ALA A 172 20.49 16.31 14.29
C ALA A 172 19.32 17.29 14.09
N TRP A 173 19.62 18.56 13.74
CA TRP A 173 18.59 19.55 13.41
C TRP A 173 17.74 19.13 12.21
N PHE A 174 18.38 18.67 11.12
CA PHE A 174 17.64 18.18 9.96
C PHE A 174 16.79 16.96 10.30
N ALA A 175 17.32 15.99 11.04
CA ALA A 175 16.55 14.82 11.48
C ALA A 175 15.36 15.21 12.36
N GLY A 176 15.53 16.16 13.27
CA GLY A 176 14.45 16.70 14.11
C GLY A 176 13.36 17.38 13.29
N LEU A 177 13.73 18.23 12.32
CA LEU A 177 12.78 18.89 11.42
C LEU A 177 12.04 17.87 10.54
N ILE A 178 12.76 16.90 9.95
CA ILE A 178 12.15 15.85 9.14
C ILE A 178 11.18 15.02 9.97
N TYR A 179 11.56 14.69 11.22
CA TYR A 179 10.67 13.93 12.11
C TYR A 179 9.43 14.74 12.50
N LEU A 180 9.57 16.03 12.76
CA LEU A 180 8.43 16.93 13.00
C LEU A 180 7.47 16.93 11.79
N CYS A 181 7.98 17.05 10.56
CA CYS A 181 7.15 16.92 9.36
C CYS A 181 6.46 15.55 9.29
N SER A 182 7.15 14.49 9.70
CA SER A 182 6.61 13.12 9.71
C SER A 182 5.43 12.96 10.65
N THR A 183 5.40 13.68 11.80
CA THR A 183 4.28 13.64 12.76
C THR A 183 2.97 14.20 12.17
N TYR A 184 3.05 14.92 11.06
CA TYR A 184 1.91 15.43 10.30
C TYR A 184 1.72 14.73 8.96
N SER A 185 2.20 13.46 8.85
CA SER A 185 2.05 12.62 7.66
C SER A 185 1.21 11.38 7.94
N LEU A 186 1.84 10.25 8.19
CA LEU A 186 1.19 8.97 8.49
C LEU A 186 1.85 8.31 9.69
N GLU A 187 1.11 7.48 10.40
CA GLU A 187 1.56 6.74 11.59
C GLU A 187 2.82 5.87 11.39
N ILE A 188 3.25 5.63 10.16
CA ILE A 188 4.52 4.94 9.84
C ILE A 188 5.71 5.58 10.58
N PHE A 189 5.69 6.90 10.81
CA PHE A 189 6.75 7.59 11.53
C PHE A 189 6.93 7.11 12.98
N TYR A 190 5.91 6.46 13.58
CA TYR A 190 6.00 5.86 14.92
C TYR A 190 7.16 4.87 15.04
N LEU A 191 7.59 4.29 13.92
CA LEU A 191 8.72 3.35 13.88
C LEU A 191 10.08 4.04 13.89
N THR A 192 10.16 5.30 13.47
CA THR A 192 11.44 6.00 13.24
C THR A 192 12.36 6.01 14.46
N PRO A 193 11.91 6.32 15.69
CA PRO A 193 12.79 6.28 16.86
C PRO A 193 13.42 4.91 17.08
N TRP A 194 12.68 3.83 16.82
CA TRP A 194 13.15 2.45 17.00
C TRP A 194 14.19 2.04 15.95
N PHE A 195 14.04 2.50 14.70
CA PHE A 195 15.08 2.35 13.68
C PHE A 195 16.35 3.12 14.06
N VAL A 196 16.21 4.34 14.56
CA VAL A 196 17.34 5.15 15.04
C VAL A 196 18.03 4.47 16.21
N LEU A 197 17.27 3.96 17.19
CA LEU A 197 17.80 3.28 18.37
C LEU A 197 18.59 2.01 17.97
N THR A 198 18.00 1.15 17.15
CA THR A 198 18.67 -0.10 16.72
C THR A 198 19.92 0.18 15.90
N LEU A 199 19.89 1.19 15.04
CA LEU A 199 21.07 1.64 14.30
C LEU A 199 22.14 2.19 15.25
N ALA A 200 21.77 3.00 16.24
CA ALA A 200 22.71 3.52 17.24
C ALA A 200 23.36 2.42 18.08
N LEU A 201 22.55 1.44 18.53
CA LEU A 201 23.08 0.26 19.24
C LEU A 201 24.04 -0.54 18.37
N TYR A 202 23.72 -0.72 17.09
CA TYR A 202 24.60 -1.39 16.14
C TYR A 202 25.94 -0.67 15.98
N TYR A 203 25.95 0.64 15.76
CA TYR A 203 27.16 1.42 15.67
C TYR A 203 27.99 1.36 16.98
N ARG A 204 27.33 1.40 18.14
CA ARG A 204 28.00 1.34 19.43
C ARG A 204 28.61 -0.03 19.76
N TYR A 205 27.78 -1.09 19.69
CA TYR A 205 28.14 -2.39 20.23
C TYR A 205 28.68 -3.38 19.19
N VAL A 206 28.43 -3.12 17.92
CA VAL A 206 28.93 -3.98 16.84
C VAL A 206 30.11 -3.35 16.13
N LEU A 207 30.02 -2.06 15.77
CA LEU A 207 31.08 -1.34 15.07
C LEU A 207 32.05 -0.65 16.03
N ASN A 208 31.82 -0.74 17.35
CA ASN A 208 32.69 -0.19 18.41
C ASN A 208 32.95 1.33 18.30
N TYR A 209 31.99 2.11 17.82
CA TYR A 209 32.10 3.56 17.85
C TYR A 209 32.11 4.10 19.28
N ASP A 210 32.70 5.29 19.48
CA ASP A 210 32.88 5.91 20.79
C ASP A 210 31.52 6.06 21.52
N HIS A 211 31.53 5.80 22.83
CA HIS A 211 30.39 5.97 23.72
C HIS A 211 29.89 7.44 23.77
N SER A 212 30.78 8.40 23.62
CA SER A 212 30.40 9.81 23.57
C SER A 212 29.52 10.14 22.36
N ILE A 213 29.84 9.53 21.19
CA ILE A 213 29.02 9.70 19.96
C ILE A 213 27.68 9.00 20.14
N PHE A 214 27.67 7.79 20.68
CA PHE A 214 26.43 7.07 20.98
C PHE A 214 25.52 7.90 21.91
N ARG A 215 26.06 8.43 23.02
CA ARG A 215 25.29 9.31 23.94
C ARG A 215 24.70 10.52 23.21
N LYS A 216 25.47 11.16 22.32
CA LYS A 216 24.97 12.29 21.50
C LYS A 216 23.85 11.86 20.55
N VAL A 217 23.95 10.67 19.92
CA VAL A 217 22.87 10.17 19.05
C VAL A 217 21.59 9.91 19.86
N ILE A 218 21.72 9.30 21.04
CA ILE A 218 20.55 9.12 21.92
C ILE A 218 19.96 10.49 22.32
N GLN A 219 20.78 11.45 22.76
CA GLN A 219 20.31 12.76 23.23
C GLN A 219 19.75 13.66 22.13
N TRP A 220 20.31 13.62 20.91
CA TRP A 220 19.99 14.56 19.85
C TRP A 220 19.09 14.00 18.74
N PHE A 221 18.96 12.67 18.64
CA PHE A 221 18.09 12.03 17.66
C PHE A 221 16.98 11.24 18.33
N PHE A 222 17.30 10.26 19.17
CA PHE A 222 16.31 9.34 19.72
C PHE A 222 15.36 10.04 20.71
N ILE A 223 15.90 10.72 21.74
CA ILE A 223 15.06 11.37 22.77
C ILE A 223 14.15 12.44 22.18
N PRO A 224 14.61 13.40 21.33
CA PRO A 224 13.72 14.37 20.73
C PRO A 224 12.62 13.75 19.87
N GLN A 225 12.93 12.70 19.11
CA GLN A 225 11.91 12.01 18.34
C GLN A 225 10.89 11.28 19.24
N LEU A 226 11.35 10.65 20.31
CA LEU A 226 10.46 10.03 21.28
C LEU A 226 9.55 11.04 21.98
N LEU A 227 10.09 12.20 22.35
CA LEU A 227 9.31 13.30 22.95
C LEU A 227 8.27 13.85 21.97
N LEU A 228 8.64 14.07 20.71
CA LEU A 228 7.70 14.48 19.66
C LEU A 228 6.63 13.43 19.40
N PHE A 229 6.98 12.15 19.45
CA PHE A 229 6.03 11.05 19.35
C PHE A 229 5.02 11.06 20.49
N VAL A 230 5.49 11.20 21.74
CA VAL A 230 4.62 11.27 22.91
C VAL A 230 3.71 12.53 22.83
N LEU A 231 4.28 13.67 22.45
CA LEU A 231 3.51 14.90 22.27
C LEU A 231 2.44 14.74 21.20
N HIS A 232 2.77 14.09 20.06
CA HIS A 232 1.81 13.82 19.00
C HIS A 232 0.62 12.98 19.51
N ILE A 233 0.88 11.92 20.29
CA ILE A 233 -0.17 11.09 20.90
C ILE A 233 -1.05 11.91 21.87
N ILE A 234 -0.43 12.79 22.68
CA ILE A 234 -1.17 13.67 23.58
C ILE A 234 -2.06 14.63 22.79
N VAL A 235 -1.54 15.22 21.70
CA VAL A 235 -2.31 16.13 20.84
C VAL A 235 -3.47 15.39 20.18
N LEU A 236 -3.26 14.17 19.65
CA LEU A 236 -4.34 13.35 19.10
C LEU A 236 -5.43 13.09 20.14
N LYS A 237 -5.04 12.73 21.36
CA LYS A 237 -6.01 12.49 22.45
C LYS A 237 -6.78 13.76 22.80
N ALA A 238 -6.10 14.90 22.88
CA ALA A 238 -6.72 16.19 23.23
C ALA A 238 -7.67 16.70 22.14
N VAL A 239 -7.29 16.56 20.85
CA VAL A 239 -8.06 17.10 19.72
C VAL A 239 -9.18 16.17 19.28
N TYR A 240 -8.92 14.87 19.22
CA TYR A 240 -9.82 13.89 18.63
C TYR A 240 -10.40 12.87 19.62
N GLY A 241 -9.93 12.84 20.86
CA GLY A 241 -10.38 11.85 21.85
C GLY A 241 -9.71 10.47 21.74
N TRP A 242 -8.81 10.24 20.77
CA TRP A 242 -8.12 8.98 20.52
C TRP A 242 -6.62 9.10 20.77
N PHE A 243 -5.97 8.05 21.31
CA PHE A 243 -4.51 8.04 21.48
C PHE A 243 -3.75 7.78 20.17
N PHE A 244 -4.36 7.06 19.25
CA PHE A 244 -3.79 6.70 17.95
C PHE A 244 -4.83 6.96 16.88
N ALA A 245 -4.44 7.45 15.72
CA ALA A 245 -5.33 7.75 14.61
C ALA A 245 -5.97 6.46 14.00
N HIS A 246 -5.63 6.08 12.77
CA HIS A 246 -6.12 4.86 12.14
C HIS A 246 -5.83 3.58 12.94
N ILE A 247 -4.71 3.55 13.66
CA ILE A 247 -4.33 2.42 14.51
C ILE A 247 -5.29 2.26 15.69
N GLY A 248 -5.86 3.35 16.20
CA GLY A 248 -6.64 3.36 17.44
C GLY A 248 -7.88 2.47 17.41
N GLU A 249 -8.66 2.52 16.34
CA GLU A 249 -9.83 1.68 16.16
C GLU A 249 -9.47 0.19 16.04
N ASN A 250 -8.35 -0.07 15.35
CA ASN A 250 -7.89 -1.44 15.12
C ASN A 250 -7.25 -2.08 16.35
N LEU A 251 -6.79 -1.30 17.34
CA LEU A 251 -6.24 -1.85 18.59
C LEU A 251 -7.27 -2.62 19.43
N LEU A 252 -8.56 -2.45 19.17
CA LEU A 252 -9.64 -3.18 19.83
C LEU A 252 -9.92 -4.56 19.21
N GLN A 253 -9.22 -4.93 18.14
CA GLN A 253 -9.37 -6.26 17.53
C GLN A 253 -8.87 -7.38 18.47
N PRO A 254 -9.40 -8.60 18.34
CA PRO A 254 -8.91 -9.75 19.11
C PRO A 254 -7.42 -9.98 18.89
N PHE A 255 -6.69 -10.36 19.93
CA PHE A 255 -5.24 -10.62 19.87
C PHE A 255 -4.86 -11.62 18.77
N THR A 256 -5.70 -12.61 18.52
CA THR A 256 -5.52 -13.60 17.45
C THR A 256 -5.42 -12.97 16.07
N SER A 257 -6.15 -11.87 15.83
CA SER A 257 -6.08 -11.15 14.57
C SER A 257 -4.73 -10.45 14.35
N TYR A 258 -4.02 -10.09 15.41
CA TYR A 258 -2.67 -9.51 15.29
C TYR A 258 -1.61 -10.57 15.01
N ILE A 259 -1.63 -11.66 15.76
CA ILE A 259 -0.57 -12.68 15.67
C ILE A 259 -0.59 -13.49 14.35
N CYS A 260 -1.72 -13.55 13.65
CA CYS A 260 -1.79 -14.25 12.37
C CYS A 260 -1.22 -13.42 11.19
N LYS A 261 -1.11 -12.11 11.32
CA LYS A 261 -0.67 -11.22 10.24
C LYS A 261 0.82 -11.38 9.88
N PRO A 262 1.79 -11.34 10.81
CA PRO A 262 3.20 -11.45 10.47
C PRO A 262 3.55 -12.69 9.62
N PRO A 263 3.17 -13.92 9.96
CA PRO A 263 3.48 -15.08 9.13
C PRO A 263 2.81 -15.01 7.74
N ARG A 264 1.58 -14.50 7.65
CA ARG A 264 0.87 -14.33 6.38
C ARG A 264 1.57 -13.31 5.48
N TYR A 265 1.98 -12.15 6.03
CA TYR A 265 2.68 -11.11 5.27
C TYR A 265 4.06 -11.56 4.80
N ILE A 266 4.84 -12.23 5.65
CA ILE A 266 6.15 -12.78 5.27
C ILE A 266 5.97 -13.83 4.16
N PHE A 267 4.98 -14.71 4.29
CA PHE A 267 4.64 -15.68 3.24
C PHE A 267 4.25 -14.96 1.94
N HIS A 268 3.39 -13.96 2.03
CA HIS A 268 2.93 -13.18 0.90
C HIS A 268 4.09 -12.55 0.10
N ILE A 269 5.06 -11.95 0.81
CA ILE A 269 6.23 -11.31 0.21
C ILE A 269 7.16 -12.35 -0.41
N LEU A 270 7.56 -13.37 0.37
CA LEU A 270 8.60 -14.31 -0.05
C LEU A 270 8.15 -15.28 -1.15
N PHE A 271 6.91 -15.71 -1.11
CA PHE A 271 6.35 -16.69 -2.03
C PHE A 271 5.41 -16.10 -3.07
N LEU A 272 5.32 -14.78 -3.15
CA LEU A 272 4.47 -14.09 -4.12
C LEU A 272 3.00 -14.53 -4.01
N GLY A 273 2.50 -14.61 -2.78
CA GLY A 273 1.19 -15.18 -2.43
C GLY A 273 0.02 -14.55 -3.18
N ARG A 274 0.17 -13.31 -3.63
CA ARG A 274 -0.76 -12.59 -4.51
C ARG A 274 -1.15 -13.39 -5.76
N PHE A 275 -0.19 -14.11 -6.35
CA PHE A 275 -0.35 -14.71 -7.67
C PHE A 275 -0.82 -16.18 -7.62
N PHE A 276 -1.10 -16.68 -6.42
CA PHE A 276 -1.73 -17.98 -6.28
C PHE A 276 -3.22 -17.89 -6.68
N PRO A 277 -3.76 -18.94 -7.32
CA PRO A 277 -5.20 -19.07 -7.51
C PRO A 277 -5.95 -18.85 -6.18
N LEU A 278 -7.16 -18.26 -6.24
CA LEU A 278 -7.91 -17.85 -5.05
C LEU A 278 -8.07 -18.98 -4.02
N ASP A 279 -8.44 -20.19 -4.47
CA ASP A 279 -8.66 -21.32 -3.57
C ASP A 279 -7.36 -21.81 -2.92
N SER A 280 -6.26 -21.87 -3.68
CA SER A 280 -4.94 -22.19 -3.14
C SER A 280 -4.47 -21.12 -2.14
N ARG A 281 -4.73 -19.85 -2.44
CA ARG A 281 -4.40 -18.72 -1.56
C ARG A 281 -5.17 -18.81 -0.24
N ARG A 282 -6.47 -19.08 -0.30
CA ARG A 282 -7.31 -19.32 0.89
C ARG A 282 -6.75 -20.45 1.75
N GLN A 283 -6.47 -21.61 1.13
CA GLN A 283 -5.94 -22.77 1.85
C GLN A 283 -4.60 -22.45 2.52
N VAL A 284 -3.68 -21.83 1.81
CA VAL A 284 -2.36 -21.49 2.36
C VAL A 284 -2.49 -20.47 3.50
N TYR A 285 -3.27 -19.41 3.34
CA TYR A 285 -3.46 -18.42 4.40
C TYR A 285 -4.20 -19.00 5.60
N PHE A 286 -5.13 -19.92 5.38
CA PHE A 286 -5.77 -20.66 6.46
C PHE A 286 -4.74 -21.52 7.22
N ILE A 287 -3.91 -22.29 6.53
CA ILE A 287 -2.87 -23.13 7.14
C ILE A 287 -1.87 -22.27 7.92
N VAL A 288 -1.33 -21.22 7.29
CA VAL A 288 -0.35 -20.30 7.92
C VAL A 288 -0.95 -19.56 9.12
N GLY A 289 -2.23 -19.21 9.08
CA GLY A 289 -2.95 -18.54 10.16
C GLY A 289 -3.63 -19.48 11.16
N SER A 290 -3.56 -20.80 10.96
CA SER A 290 -4.12 -21.79 11.89
C SER A 290 -3.32 -21.83 13.20
N ASN A 291 -3.92 -22.35 14.27
CA ASN A 291 -3.22 -22.50 15.55
C ASN A 291 -1.91 -23.29 15.40
N ALA A 292 -1.89 -24.36 14.61
CA ALA A 292 -0.68 -25.12 14.34
C ALA A 292 0.36 -24.31 13.57
N GLY A 293 -0.05 -23.61 12.52
CA GLY A 293 0.83 -22.72 11.74
C GLY A 293 1.44 -21.60 12.61
N LEU A 294 0.63 -20.98 13.45
CA LEU A 294 1.09 -19.94 14.39
C LEU A 294 2.06 -20.48 15.42
N ILE A 295 1.75 -21.64 16.03
CA ILE A 295 2.64 -22.29 17.00
C ILE A 295 3.99 -22.60 16.35
N ILE A 296 4.01 -23.18 15.15
CA ILE A 296 5.25 -23.47 14.42
C ILE A 296 6.02 -22.17 14.12
N PHE A 297 5.36 -21.16 13.57
CA PHE A 297 6.00 -19.90 13.22
C PHE A 297 6.64 -19.21 14.44
N TYR A 298 5.87 -19.06 15.53
CA TYR A 298 6.37 -18.37 16.71
C TYR A 298 7.41 -19.18 17.49
N ASN A 299 7.35 -20.51 17.49
CA ASN A 299 8.43 -21.33 18.04
C ASN A 299 9.72 -21.17 17.23
N ILE A 300 9.65 -21.19 15.88
CA ILE A 300 10.82 -20.92 15.04
C ILE A 300 11.36 -19.51 15.32
N PHE A 301 10.49 -18.52 15.44
CA PHE A 301 10.87 -17.14 15.77
C PHE A 301 11.59 -17.05 17.13
N VAL A 302 11.03 -17.66 18.18
CA VAL A 302 11.63 -17.69 19.53
C VAL A 302 12.97 -18.43 19.51
N LEU A 303 13.04 -19.59 18.85
CA LEU A 303 14.31 -20.35 18.73
C LEU A 303 15.37 -19.52 17.98
N ALA A 304 14.99 -18.81 16.92
CA ALA A 304 15.88 -17.91 16.20
C ALA A 304 16.37 -16.78 17.12
N CYS A 305 15.49 -16.15 17.90
CA CYS A 305 15.86 -15.13 18.87
C CYS A 305 16.81 -15.68 19.96
N CYS A 306 16.52 -16.84 20.53
CA CYS A 306 17.38 -17.51 21.51
C CYS A 306 18.76 -17.85 20.91
N TYR A 307 18.79 -18.37 19.68
CA TYR A 307 20.03 -18.63 18.97
C TYR A 307 20.84 -17.34 18.74
N ILE A 308 20.19 -16.28 18.27
CA ILE A 308 20.82 -14.97 18.06
C ILE A 308 21.43 -14.47 19.37
N VAL A 309 20.66 -14.45 20.46
CA VAL A 309 21.14 -13.97 21.77
C VAL A 309 22.32 -14.80 22.26
N SER A 310 22.21 -16.14 22.21
CA SER A 310 23.27 -17.04 22.70
C SER A 310 24.55 -16.99 21.88
N ARG A 311 24.48 -16.64 20.61
CA ARG A 311 25.62 -16.64 19.70
C ARG A 311 26.09 -15.25 19.27
N PHE A 312 25.40 -14.18 19.67
CA PHE A 312 25.62 -12.82 19.17
C PHE A 312 27.10 -12.37 19.26
N THR A 313 27.76 -12.63 20.39
CA THR A 313 29.18 -12.27 20.59
C THR A 313 30.13 -13.02 19.66
N LYS A 314 29.77 -14.25 19.29
CA LYS A 314 30.54 -15.14 18.41
C LYS A 314 30.21 -14.97 16.92
N MET A 315 29.15 -14.20 16.59
CA MET A 315 28.76 -13.97 15.19
C MET A 315 29.79 -13.14 14.44
N THR A 316 29.96 -13.46 13.16
CA THR A 316 30.70 -12.59 12.23
C THR A 316 29.99 -11.22 12.07
N MET A 317 30.74 -10.22 11.62
CA MET A 317 30.14 -8.88 11.34
C MET A 317 28.95 -8.97 10.41
N LYS A 318 29.02 -9.80 9.37
CA LYS A 318 27.93 -10.09 8.45
C LYS A 318 26.71 -10.68 9.17
N GLY A 319 26.91 -11.63 10.10
CA GLY A 319 25.83 -12.19 10.93
C GLY A 319 25.18 -11.14 11.82
N LYS A 320 25.94 -10.24 12.42
CA LYS A 320 25.42 -9.13 13.23
C LYS A 320 24.62 -8.13 12.37
N THR A 321 25.01 -7.93 11.11
CA THR A 321 24.24 -7.10 10.15
C THR A 321 22.92 -7.77 9.76
N VAL A 322 22.90 -9.10 9.61
CA VAL A 322 21.64 -9.88 9.44
C VAL A 322 20.72 -9.62 10.63
N VAL A 323 21.21 -9.62 11.86
CA VAL A 323 20.40 -9.33 13.05
C VAL A 323 19.83 -7.92 13.01
N LEU A 324 20.60 -6.91 12.58
CA LEU A 324 20.07 -5.55 12.43
C LEU A 324 18.94 -5.47 11.40
N LEU A 325 19.13 -6.03 10.20
CA LEU A 325 18.08 -6.06 9.18
C LEU A 325 16.84 -6.84 9.64
N PHE A 326 17.05 -7.96 10.33
CA PHE A 326 15.97 -8.73 10.94
C PHE A 326 15.20 -7.91 12.00
N SER A 327 15.91 -7.15 12.85
CA SER A 327 15.25 -6.24 13.80
C SER A 327 14.44 -5.16 13.10
N TRP A 328 14.88 -4.64 11.95
CA TRP A 328 14.12 -3.69 11.15
C TRP A 328 12.86 -4.31 10.54
N ILE A 329 12.91 -5.58 10.12
CA ILE A 329 11.72 -6.32 9.69
C ILE A 329 10.73 -6.46 10.84
N VAL A 330 11.19 -6.81 12.05
CA VAL A 330 10.32 -6.93 13.24
C VAL A 330 9.69 -5.58 13.61
N ILE A 331 10.48 -4.50 13.60
CA ILE A 331 9.96 -3.14 13.84
C ILE A 331 8.91 -2.78 12.79
N ALA A 332 9.19 -3.04 11.51
CA ALA A 332 8.24 -2.77 10.43
C ALA A 332 6.91 -3.52 10.60
N GLN A 333 6.95 -4.77 11.05
CA GLN A 333 5.75 -5.56 11.35
C GLN A 333 4.90 -4.96 12.47
N ALA A 334 5.50 -4.30 13.45
CA ALA A 334 4.77 -3.75 14.60
C ALA A 334 3.68 -2.74 14.20
N ILE A 335 3.84 -2.02 13.10
CA ILE A 335 2.83 -1.07 12.60
C ILE A 335 1.86 -1.71 11.61
N ILE A 336 2.32 -2.72 10.86
CA ILE A 336 1.47 -3.45 9.91
C ILE A 336 0.38 -4.22 10.67
N MET A 337 0.74 -4.79 11.81
CA MET A 337 -0.17 -5.61 12.61
C MET A 337 -1.50 -4.91 12.95
N PRO A 338 -1.54 -3.67 13.44
CA PRO A 338 -2.80 -2.97 13.68
C PRO A 338 -3.47 -2.40 12.42
N LEU A 339 -2.73 -2.09 11.36
CA LEU A 339 -3.29 -1.47 10.16
C LEU A 339 -3.86 -2.48 9.17
N ALA A 340 -3.24 -3.64 9.04
CA ALA A 340 -3.61 -4.61 8.03
C ALA A 340 -4.81 -5.45 8.42
N PHE A 341 -5.59 -5.87 7.42
CA PHE A 341 -6.69 -6.81 7.63
C PHE A 341 -6.16 -8.24 7.83
N PRO A 342 -6.81 -9.07 8.70
CA PRO A 342 -6.37 -10.43 8.95
C PRO A 342 -6.54 -11.35 7.72
N ASP A 343 -7.54 -11.08 6.89
CA ASP A 343 -7.88 -11.89 5.74
C ASP A 343 -7.35 -11.26 4.46
N MET A 344 -6.11 -11.57 4.12
CA MET A 344 -5.45 -11.13 2.89
C MET A 344 -5.87 -11.98 1.68
N LEU A 345 -7.14 -12.26 1.52
CA LEU A 345 -7.62 -12.99 0.33
C LEU A 345 -7.35 -12.20 -0.94
N LEU A 346 -7.37 -10.88 -0.84
CA LEU A 346 -7.02 -9.97 -1.92
C LEU A 346 -5.78 -9.16 -1.66
N VAL A 347 -5.36 -8.72 -2.72
CA VAL A 347 -4.24 -7.91 -3.08
C VAL A 347 -4.39 -6.42 -2.76
N TYR A 348 -5.56 -6.01 -2.34
CA TYR A 348 -5.93 -4.60 -2.10
C TYR A 348 -5.16 -3.93 -0.96
N PHE A 349 -4.33 -4.69 -0.23
CA PHE A 349 -3.61 -4.20 0.94
C PHE A 349 -2.09 -4.35 0.83
N ASP A 350 -1.58 -4.53 -0.38
CA ASP A 350 -0.14 -4.62 -0.64
C ASP A 350 0.61 -3.35 -0.18
N ARG A 351 -0.06 -2.18 -0.15
CA ARG A 351 0.53 -0.92 0.33
C ARG A 351 1.14 -0.99 1.73
N TYR A 352 0.63 -1.85 2.60
CA TYR A 352 1.14 -2.00 3.96
C TYR A 352 2.53 -2.64 4.02
N THR A 353 2.93 -3.38 2.99
CA THR A 353 4.25 -4.04 2.97
C THR A 353 5.35 -3.16 2.37
N TYR A 354 5.05 -2.01 1.80
CA TYR A 354 5.96 -1.18 1.00
C TYR A 354 7.37 -1.01 1.59
N PHE A 355 7.49 -0.64 2.85
CA PHE A 355 8.80 -0.48 3.49
C PHE A 355 9.32 -1.79 4.10
N LEU A 356 8.44 -2.73 4.47
CA LEU A 356 8.82 -4.07 4.90
C LEU A 356 9.54 -4.83 3.79
N ASP A 357 9.02 -4.74 2.56
CA ASP A 357 9.60 -5.35 1.37
C ASP A 357 11.05 -4.94 1.17
N ALA A 358 11.38 -3.66 1.37
CA ALA A 358 12.74 -3.17 1.25
C ALA A 358 13.71 -3.94 2.17
N PHE A 359 13.33 -4.11 3.44
CA PHE A 359 14.18 -4.81 4.43
C PHE A 359 14.25 -6.31 4.17
N VAL A 360 13.14 -6.94 3.77
CA VAL A 360 13.09 -8.36 3.43
C VAL A 360 14.00 -8.67 2.23
N TYR A 361 13.90 -7.90 1.15
CA TYR A 361 14.74 -8.12 -0.04
C TYR A 361 16.21 -7.81 0.21
N MET A 362 16.51 -6.81 1.03
CA MET A 362 17.90 -6.55 1.44
C MET A 362 18.46 -7.69 2.29
N LEU A 363 17.66 -8.24 3.20
CA LEU A 363 18.03 -9.41 3.99
C LEU A 363 18.26 -10.63 3.09
N LEU A 364 17.39 -10.89 2.11
CA LEU A 364 17.57 -11.98 1.15
C LEU A 364 18.88 -11.86 0.36
N ALA A 365 19.22 -10.66 -0.13
CA ALA A 365 20.48 -10.41 -0.83
C ALA A 365 21.69 -10.65 0.08
N LEU A 366 21.60 -10.21 1.33
CA LEU A 366 22.66 -10.45 2.32
C LEU A 366 22.79 -11.94 2.66
N LEU A 367 21.68 -12.66 2.84
CA LEU A 367 21.68 -14.12 3.09
C LEU A 367 22.20 -14.89 1.87
N ALA A 368 21.80 -14.56 0.66
CA ALA A 368 22.32 -15.18 -0.55
C ALA A 368 23.84 -15.05 -0.67
N SER A 369 24.41 -13.97 -0.14
CA SER A 369 25.86 -13.76 -0.13
C SER A 369 26.63 -14.70 0.81
N TYR A 370 25.97 -15.55 1.62
CA TYR A 370 26.62 -16.66 2.36
C TYR A 370 26.86 -17.90 1.51
N ILE A 371 26.20 -18.01 0.38
CA ILE A 371 26.41 -19.12 -0.56
C ILE A 371 27.84 -19.00 -1.09
N THR A 372 28.66 -20.02 -0.84
CA THR A 372 30.08 -20.04 -1.21
C THR A 372 30.30 -19.93 -2.71
N ASN A 373 29.44 -20.61 -3.50
CA ASN A 373 29.47 -20.51 -4.93
C ASN A 373 28.71 -19.24 -5.40
N LYS A 374 29.48 -18.22 -5.79
CA LYS A 374 28.93 -16.93 -6.26
C LYS A 374 27.98 -17.06 -7.44
N TYR A 375 28.21 -18.04 -8.33
CA TYR A 375 27.35 -18.22 -9.51
C TYR A 375 25.97 -18.75 -9.13
N ILE A 376 25.90 -19.65 -8.14
CA ILE A 376 24.62 -20.13 -7.59
C ILE A 376 23.89 -18.97 -6.91
N SER A 377 24.58 -18.18 -6.10
CA SER A 377 23.98 -17.01 -5.46
C SER A 377 23.40 -16.02 -6.47
N ILE A 378 24.18 -15.68 -7.50
CA ILE A 378 23.73 -14.77 -8.57
C ILE A 378 22.56 -15.38 -9.34
N ALA A 379 22.64 -16.67 -9.70
CA ALA A 379 21.58 -17.34 -10.44
C ALA A 379 20.25 -17.33 -9.65
N LEU A 380 20.28 -17.67 -8.36
CA LEU A 380 19.09 -17.65 -7.49
C LEU A 380 18.47 -16.25 -7.40
N LEU A 381 19.28 -15.21 -7.13
CA LEU A 381 18.78 -13.84 -7.06
C LEU A 381 18.26 -13.34 -8.42
N THR A 382 18.91 -13.73 -9.52
CA THR A 382 18.48 -13.36 -10.87
C THR A 382 17.15 -14.03 -11.22
N VAL A 383 17.03 -15.34 -11.01
CA VAL A 383 15.78 -16.07 -11.27
C VAL A 383 14.63 -15.49 -10.44
N TYR A 384 14.86 -15.28 -9.14
CA TYR A 384 13.87 -14.68 -8.26
C TYR A 384 13.51 -13.25 -8.70
N GLY A 385 14.49 -12.45 -9.08
CA GLY A 385 14.29 -11.09 -9.61
C GLY A 385 13.49 -11.08 -10.92
N LEU A 386 13.76 -12.01 -11.83
CA LEU A 386 13.00 -12.15 -13.08
C LEU A 386 11.55 -12.57 -12.85
N ILE A 387 11.30 -13.46 -11.89
CA ILE A 387 9.93 -13.82 -11.48
C ILE A 387 9.20 -12.61 -10.92
N ASN A 388 9.83 -11.86 -10.00
CA ASN A 388 9.27 -10.61 -9.47
C ASN A 388 8.98 -9.60 -10.59
N LEU A 389 9.93 -9.38 -11.50
CA LEU A 389 9.78 -8.48 -12.65
C LEU A 389 8.60 -8.87 -13.54
N TYR A 390 8.46 -10.16 -13.86
CA TYR A 390 7.33 -10.68 -14.63
C TYR A 390 5.99 -10.31 -13.98
N PHE A 391 5.87 -10.56 -12.68
CA PHE A 391 4.64 -10.25 -11.94
C PHE A 391 4.41 -8.75 -11.78
N THR A 392 5.47 -7.95 -11.59
CA THR A 392 5.34 -6.48 -11.55
C THR A 392 4.81 -5.93 -12.85
N VAL A 393 5.32 -6.40 -13.99
CA VAL A 393 4.82 -6.01 -15.31
C VAL A 393 3.35 -6.43 -15.48
N LYS A 394 3.00 -7.65 -15.06
CA LYS A 394 1.61 -8.15 -15.07
C LYS A 394 0.68 -7.22 -14.27
N VAL A 395 1.07 -6.84 -13.07
CA VAL A 395 0.27 -5.93 -12.24
C VAL A 395 0.16 -4.55 -12.85
N ASN A 396 1.24 -4.02 -13.42
CA ASN A 396 1.21 -2.71 -14.09
C ASN A 396 0.32 -2.72 -15.35
N LEU A 397 0.22 -3.84 -16.04
CA LEU A 397 -0.75 -4.02 -17.13
C LEU A 397 -2.19 -4.08 -16.60
N LEU A 398 -2.42 -4.69 -15.43
CA LEU A 398 -3.74 -4.66 -14.79
C LEU A 398 -4.15 -3.22 -14.43
N TRP A 399 -3.26 -2.41 -13.88
CA TRP A 399 -3.52 -0.97 -13.65
C TRP A 399 -3.97 -0.26 -14.93
N LYS A 400 -3.27 -0.49 -16.02
CA LYS A 400 -3.64 0.09 -17.32
C LYS A 400 -5.02 -0.38 -17.79
N HIS A 401 -5.34 -1.67 -17.65
CA HIS A 401 -6.63 -2.23 -18.05
C HIS A 401 -7.77 -1.72 -17.16
N SER A 402 -7.58 -1.70 -15.84
CA SER A 402 -8.57 -1.15 -14.89
C SER A 402 -8.91 0.30 -15.21
N ALA A 403 -7.89 1.12 -15.46
CA ALA A 403 -8.08 2.51 -15.86
C ALA A 403 -8.79 2.64 -17.21
N TYR A 404 -8.48 1.77 -18.17
CA TYR A 404 -9.15 1.75 -19.49
C TYR A 404 -10.65 1.47 -19.32
N ILE A 405 -11.02 0.40 -18.59
CA ILE A 405 -12.44 0.06 -18.33
C ILE A 405 -13.14 1.20 -17.60
N THR A 406 -12.55 1.71 -16.52
CA THR A 406 -13.09 2.85 -15.76
C THR A 406 -13.37 4.05 -16.67
N ASN A 407 -12.41 4.45 -17.51
CA ASN A 407 -12.59 5.58 -18.42
C ASN A 407 -13.66 5.32 -19.48
N ARG A 408 -13.78 4.09 -19.97
CA ARG A 408 -14.82 3.72 -20.96
C ARG A 408 -16.21 3.76 -20.34
N LEU A 409 -16.39 3.21 -19.15
CA LEU A 409 -17.64 3.25 -18.41
C LEU A 409 -18.09 4.70 -18.12
N LEU A 410 -17.16 5.56 -17.70
CA LEU A 410 -17.46 6.97 -17.46
C LEU A 410 -17.84 7.70 -18.77
N LYS A 411 -17.10 7.52 -19.86
CA LYS A 411 -17.32 8.23 -21.12
C LYS A 411 -18.55 7.75 -21.89
N ASN A 412 -18.88 6.46 -21.80
CA ASN A 412 -19.99 5.84 -22.51
C ASN A 412 -21.24 5.72 -21.64
N PHE A 413 -21.31 6.46 -20.53
CA PHE A 413 -22.51 6.48 -19.70
C PHE A 413 -23.69 7.02 -20.51
N PRO A 414 -24.81 6.26 -20.60
CA PRO A 414 -25.95 6.65 -21.39
C PRO A 414 -26.68 7.85 -20.78
N ASP A 415 -27.37 8.63 -21.61
CA ASP A 415 -28.22 9.73 -21.13
C ASP A 415 -29.39 9.18 -20.30
N PRO A 416 -29.50 9.53 -19.02
CA PRO A 416 -30.57 9.03 -18.17
C PRO A 416 -31.93 9.69 -18.40
N GLY A 417 -32.02 10.76 -19.20
CA GLY A 417 -33.27 11.55 -19.32
C GLY A 417 -33.73 12.05 -17.94
N ASN A 418 -34.98 11.74 -17.56
CA ASN A 418 -35.55 12.08 -16.24
C ASN A 418 -35.64 10.85 -15.30
N LYS A 419 -34.91 9.78 -15.57
CA LYS A 419 -35.02 8.51 -14.84
C LYS A 419 -34.12 8.45 -13.62
N ILE A 420 -34.53 7.63 -12.64
CA ILE A 420 -33.68 7.18 -11.54
C ILE A 420 -32.69 6.14 -12.11
N VAL A 421 -31.40 6.31 -11.84
CA VAL A 421 -30.38 5.39 -12.36
C VAL A 421 -29.96 4.40 -11.29
N LEU A 422 -30.00 3.11 -11.64
CA LEU A 422 -29.48 2.03 -10.81
C LEU A 422 -28.29 1.38 -11.50
N LEU A 423 -27.10 1.46 -10.89
CA LEU A 423 -25.89 0.78 -11.34
C LEU A 423 -25.77 -0.51 -10.56
N LEU A 424 -26.11 -1.66 -11.18
CA LEU A 424 -26.30 -2.93 -10.49
C LEU A 424 -24.99 -3.53 -9.97
N ASP A 425 -23.92 -3.41 -10.75
CA ASP A 425 -22.65 -4.10 -10.54
C ASP A 425 -21.47 -3.16 -10.85
N LEU A 426 -21.29 -2.18 -10.00
CA LEU A 426 -20.20 -1.23 -10.19
C LEU A 426 -18.83 -1.89 -9.87
N PRO A 427 -17.83 -1.84 -10.78
CA PRO A 427 -16.55 -2.49 -10.53
C PRO A 427 -15.76 -1.76 -9.43
N GLN A 428 -15.55 -2.44 -8.29
CA GLN A 428 -14.74 -1.96 -7.17
C GLN A 428 -13.25 -2.08 -7.49
N ASN A 429 -12.88 -3.24 -8.00
CA ASN A 429 -11.51 -3.54 -8.39
C ASN A 429 -11.48 -4.63 -9.47
N MET A 430 -10.34 -4.76 -10.12
CA MET A 430 -10.03 -5.89 -11.01
C MET A 430 -8.77 -6.58 -10.50
N ASP A 431 -8.92 -7.82 -10.01
CA ASP A 431 -7.83 -8.58 -9.36
C ASP A 431 -7.07 -7.74 -8.32
N GLY A 432 -7.81 -7.00 -7.48
CA GLY A 432 -7.28 -6.15 -6.43
C GLY A 432 -6.82 -4.76 -6.87
N ILE A 433 -6.85 -4.42 -8.15
CA ILE A 433 -6.54 -3.08 -8.62
C ILE A 433 -7.79 -2.21 -8.53
N PRO A 434 -7.78 -1.10 -7.76
CA PRO A 434 -8.93 -0.24 -7.59
C PRO A 434 -9.48 0.32 -8.90
N MET A 435 -10.81 0.48 -8.97
CA MET A 435 -11.51 1.03 -10.14
C MET A 435 -12.46 2.17 -9.73
N ILE A 436 -13.77 2.00 -9.90
CA ILE A 436 -14.77 3.03 -9.57
C ILE A 436 -15.18 2.91 -8.11
N GLY A 437 -15.57 1.69 -7.69
CA GLY A 437 -16.04 1.42 -6.34
C GLY A 437 -17.39 2.01 -6.00
N ALA A 438 -18.01 1.48 -4.96
CA ALA A 438 -19.21 2.01 -4.35
C ALA A 438 -19.08 1.90 -2.83
N GLU A 439 -18.22 2.71 -2.23
CA GLU A 439 -18.15 2.78 -0.77
C GLU A 439 -19.31 3.56 -0.18
N LYS A 440 -19.80 4.54 -0.93
CA LYS A 440 -20.94 5.40 -0.55
C LYS A 440 -21.68 5.83 -1.80
N GLU A 441 -22.95 6.11 -1.64
CA GLU A 441 -23.77 6.68 -2.71
C GLU A 441 -23.08 7.87 -3.39
N GLY A 442 -23.02 7.83 -4.73
CA GLY A 442 -22.55 8.94 -5.53
C GLY A 442 -21.07 8.94 -5.93
N GLN A 443 -20.31 7.88 -5.66
CA GLN A 443 -18.91 7.75 -6.12
C GLN A 443 -18.82 7.84 -7.65
N PHE A 444 -19.66 7.09 -8.36
CA PHE A 444 -19.73 7.17 -9.82
C PHE A 444 -20.05 8.60 -10.30
N LYS A 445 -21.05 9.24 -9.71
CA LYS A 445 -21.46 10.61 -10.04
C LYS A 445 -20.32 11.63 -9.83
N MET A 446 -19.56 11.47 -8.76
CA MET A 446 -18.41 12.32 -8.46
C MET A 446 -17.30 12.12 -9.49
N MET A 447 -16.93 10.88 -9.82
CA MET A 447 -15.93 10.58 -10.84
C MET A 447 -16.37 11.09 -12.22
N TYR A 448 -17.64 10.89 -12.58
CA TYR A 448 -18.17 11.40 -13.84
C TYR A 448 -18.06 12.93 -13.93
N LYS A 449 -18.46 13.64 -12.88
CA LYS A 449 -18.34 15.11 -12.82
C LYS A 449 -16.88 15.57 -12.97
N LEU A 450 -15.94 14.89 -12.32
CA LEU A 450 -14.53 15.28 -12.32
C LEU A 450 -13.81 14.95 -13.63
N PHE A 451 -14.06 13.78 -14.20
CA PHE A 451 -13.26 13.26 -15.30
C PHE A 451 -13.94 13.40 -16.67
N VAL A 452 -15.26 13.43 -16.71
CA VAL A 452 -16.01 13.73 -17.94
C VAL A 452 -16.38 15.22 -18.03
N ASN A 453 -16.26 15.95 -16.92
CA ASN A 453 -16.59 17.37 -16.78
C ASN A 453 -18.06 17.69 -17.13
N LYS A 454 -18.96 16.75 -16.81
CA LYS A 454 -20.41 16.90 -16.95
C LYS A 454 -21.10 16.62 -15.62
N ASN A 455 -22.23 17.28 -15.37
CA ASN A 455 -23.05 17.01 -14.19
C ASN A 455 -24.27 16.19 -14.58
N ILE A 456 -24.62 15.19 -13.76
CA ILE A 456 -25.84 14.40 -13.90
C ILE A 456 -26.78 14.84 -12.78
N PRO A 457 -27.91 15.51 -13.11
CA PRO A 457 -28.86 15.99 -12.10
C PRO A 457 -29.61 14.85 -11.43
N ASN A 458 -29.76 13.72 -12.10
CA ASN A 458 -30.55 12.56 -11.67
C ASN A 458 -30.07 11.97 -10.33
N LYS A 459 -30.98 11.26 -9.65
CA LYS A 459 -30.61 10.30 -8.61
C LYS A 459 -29.88 9.14 -9.28
N ILE A 460 -28.66 8.85 -8.83
CA ILE A 460 -27.85 7.70 -9.26
C ILE A 460 -27.50 6.91 -8.02
N TYR A 461 -27.82 5.62 -8.04
CA TYR A 461 -27.50 4.69 -6.98
C TYR A 461 -26.46 3.70 -7.44
N ASP A 462 -25.34 3.68 -6.73
CA ASP A 462 -24.29 2.66 -6.83
C ASP A 462 -24.79 1.46 -6.00
N VAL A 463 -25.61 0.56 -6.64
CA VAL A 463 -26.37 -0.47 -5.93
C VAL A 463 -25.45 -1.46 -5.24
N VAL A 464 -24.51 -2.05 -5.98
CA VAL A 464 -23.50 -2.97 -5.44
C VAL A 464 -22.15 -2.73 -6.11
N ALA A 465 -21.11 -2.73 -5.29
CA ALA A 465 -19.74 -2.82 -5.78
C ALA A 465 -19.27 -4.28 -5.79
N TYR A 466 -18.69 -4.74 -6.90
CA TYR A 466 -18.25 -6.11 -7.03
C TYR A 466 -16.77 -6.22 -7.45
N ASN A 467 -16.21 -7.41 -7.28
CA ASN A 467 -14.81 -7.69 -7.60
C ASN A 467 -14.71 -8.37 -8.97
N MET A 468 -14.15 -7.67 -9.96
CA MET A 468 -13.86 -8.27 -11.27
C MET A 468 -12.68 -9.25 -11.18
N ILE A 469 -12.80 -10.39 -11.86
CA ILE A 469 -11.72 -11.37 -12.02
C ILE A 469 -10.99 -11.15 -13.35
N THR A 470 -11.77 -10.87 -14.40
CA THR A 470 -11.29 -10.64 -15.75
C THR A 470 -11.86 -9.34 -16.30
N ARG A 471 -11.29 -8.87 -17.41
CA ARG A 471 -11.71 -7.61 -18.05
C ARG A 471 -13.07 -7.71 -18.76
N ASP A 472 -13.58 -8.90 -19.01
CA ASP A 472 -14.85 -9.12 -19.68
C ASP A 472 -15.95 -9.55 -18.67
N ASP A 473 -15.66 -9.45 -17.38
CA ASP A 473 -16.52 -9.85 -16.28
C ASP A 473 -17.71 -8.88 -16.11
N GLY A 474 -18.81 -9.37 -15.56
CA GLY A 474 -20.03 -8.64 -15.26
C GLY A 474 -20.98 -9.49 -14.43
N ALA A 475 -22.16 -8.97 -14.11
CA ALA A 475 -23.18 -9.72 -13.41
C ALA A 475 -24.19 -10.35 -14.38
N HIS A 476 -24.86 -11.41 -13.94
CA HIS A 476 -26.00 -12.01 -14.62
C HIS A 476 -27.28 -11.48 -14.00
N VAL A 477 -28.20 -10.99 -14.80
CA VAL A 477 -29.49 -10.45 -14.36
C VAL A 477 -30.64 -11.30 -14.88
N TRP A 478 -31.47 -11.75 -13.93
CA TRP A 478 -32.66 -12.53 -14.19
C TRP A 478 -33.90 -11.79 -13.72
N VAL A 479 -34.75 -11.36 -14.65
CA VAL A 479 -35.99 -10.61 -14.35
C VAL A 479 -37.11 -11.55 -14.01
N HIS A 480 -37.66 -11.50 -12.80
CA HIS A 480 -38.80 -12.30 -12.36
C HIS A 480 -40.14 -11.66 -12.71
N ASN A 481 -40.27 -10.35 -12.48
CA ASN A 481 -41.49 -9.57 -12.81
C ASN A 481 -41.12 -8.10 -12.98
N ASP A 482 -42.13 -7.22 -13.12
CA ASP A 482 -41.95 -5.80 -13.41
C ASP A 482 -41.23 -5.01 -12.28
N SER A 483 -41.10 -5.59 -11.09
CA SER A 483 -40.49 -4.94 -9.92
C SER A 483 -39.40 -5.75 -9.26
N LEU A 484 -39.16 -7.00 -9.69
CA LEU A 484 -38.21 -7.90 -9.05
C LEU A 484 -37.24 -8.51 -10.06
N MET A 485 -35.97 -8.40 -9.76
CA MET A 485 -34.89 -9.07 -10.49
C MET A 485 -33.88 -9.70 -9.53
N LYS A 486 -33.28 -10.81 -9.95
CA LYS A 486 -32.13 -11.43 -9.31
C LYS A 486 -30.87 -11.03 -10.06
N VAL A 487 -29.83 -10.62 -9.31
CA VAL A 487 -28.51 -10.27 -9.84
C VAL A 487 -27.48 -11.22 -9.23
N THR A 488 -26.75 -11.96 -10.06
CA THR A 488 -25.74 -12.92 -9.63
C THR A 488 -24.37 -12.41 -10.05
N LEU A 489 -23.46 -12.31 -9.09
CA LEU A 489 -22.06 -11.91 -9.30
C LEU A 489 -21.17 -13.13 -9.53
N ASN A 490 -19.91 -12.89 -9.84
CA ASN A 490 -18.90 -13.95 -9.96
C ASN A 490 -18.52 -14.57 -8.60
N GLN A 491 -17.64 -15.55 -8.61
CA GLN A 491 -17.17 -16.25 -7.40
C GLN A 491 -16.44 -15.36 -6.39
N TRP A 492 -16.02 -14.16 -6.76
CA TRP A 492 -15.41 -13.17 -5.87
C TRP A 492 -16.41 -12.20 -5.27
N GLY A 493 -17.67 -12.27 -5.69
CA GLY A 493 -18.80 -11.58 -5.13
C GLY A 493 -18.61 -10.07 -4.94
N THR A 494 -19.28 -9.56 -3.93
CA THR A 494 -19.16 -8.14 -3.55
C THR A 494 -17.82 -7.83 -2.89
N TRP A 495 -17.46 -6.55 -2.84
CA TRP A 495 -16.31 -6.07 -2.10
C TRP A 495 -16.28 -6.54 -0.63
N TRP A 496 -17.43 -6.51 0.05
CA TRP A 496 -17.54 -6.88 1.47
C TRP A 496 -17.27 -8.35 1.73
N TRP A 497 -17.73 -9.25 0.85
CA TRP A 497 -17.40 -10.67 0.94
C TRP A 497 -15.89 -10.88 0.97
N TYR A 498 -15.19 -10.09 0.25
CA TYR A 498 -13.78 -10.16 0.06
C TYR A 498 -12.96 -9.72 1.29
N VAL A 499 -13.44 -8.72 2.02
CA VAL A 499 -12.83 -8.32 3.31
C VAL A 499 -13.29 -9.19 4.47
N GLY A 500 -14.06 -10.26 4.22
CA GLY A 500 -14.54 -11.20 5.23
C GLY A 500 -15.80 -10.74 5.97
N HIS A 501 -16.51 -9.72 5.48
CA HIS A 501 -17.68 -9.14 6.16
C HIS A 501 -18.98 -9.46 5.47
N GLY A 502 -19.17 -10.22 4.49
CA GLY A 502 -20.43 -10.38 3.78
C GLY A 502 -21.03 -9.05 3.34
N ALA A 503 -22.05 -9.08 2.55
CA ALA A 503 -22.72 -7.88 2.09
C ALA A 503 -24.05 -7.66 2.82
N TYR A 504 -24.48 -6.42 2.94
CA TYR A 504 -25.66 -6.05 3.69
C TYR A 504 -26.86 -5.88 2.78
N SER A 505 -28.05 -6.33 3.25
CA SER A 505 -29.31 -5.92 2.67
C SER A 505 -29.54 -4.44 2.99
N TYR A 506 -30.14 -3.72 2.05
CA TYR A 506 -30.34 -2.28 2.13
C TYR A 506 -31.70 -1.88 1.55
N GLU A 507 -32.31 -0.84 2.10
CA GLU A 507 -33.57 -0.31 1.63
C GLU A 507 -33.58 1.21 1.70
N ASN A 508 -34.06 1.85 0.66
CA ASN A 508 -34.30 3.29 0.59
C ASN A 508 -35.67 3.60 -0.03
N GLU A 509 -35.91 4.85 -0.38
CA GLU A 509 -37.20 5.30 -0.96
C GLU A 509 -37.48 4.72 -2.35
N ASP A 510 -36.45 4.37 -3.12
CA ASP A 510 -36.57 3.99 -4.53
C ASP A 510 -36.42 2.48 -4.78
N TYR A 511 -35.69 1.76 -3.92
CA TYR A 511 -35.53 0.31 -4.08
C TYR A 511 -35.23 -0.39 -2.74
N LYS A 512 -35.35 -1.75 -2.73
CA LYS A 512 -34.91 -2.63 -1.66
C LYS A 512 -33.98 -3.69 -2.25
N LEU A 513 -32.86 -3.91 -1.59
CA LEU A 513 -31.84 -4.91 -1.90
C LEU A 513 -31.80 -5.97 -0.81
N ASP A 514 -32.07 -7.22 -1.16
CA ASP A 514 -31.96 -8.38 -0.28
C ASP A 514 -30.71 -9.20 -0.66
N MET A 515 -29.62 -9.00 0.08
CA MET A 515 -28.34 -9.66 -0.17
C MET A 515 -28.39 -11.11 0.28
N LYS A 516 -27.84 -12.01 -0.53
CA LYS A 516 -27.83 -13.46 -0.31
C LYS A 516 -26.44 -14.05 -0.51
N ASP A 517 -26.25 -15.26 0.02
CA ASP A 517 -25.04 -16.07 -0.15
C ASP A 517 -23.75 -15.27 0.09
N MET A 518 -23.71 -14.58 1.24
CA MET A 518 -22.55 -13.77 1.67
C MET A 518 -22.07 -12.74 0.63
N GLY A 519 -22.93 -12.31 -0.27
CA GLY A 519 -22.58 -11.30 -1.27
C GLY A 519 -22.29 -11.83 -2.67
N HIS A 520 -22.68 -13.05 -3.00
CA HIS A 520 -22.53 -13.60 -4.36
C HIS A 520 -23.71 -13.29 -5.27
N TRP A 521 -24.89 -13.06 -4.69
CA TRP A 521 -26.07 -12.64 -5.42
C TRP A 521 -27.05 -11.86 -4.54
N TYR A 522 -27.97 -11.15 -5.15
CA TYR A 522 -29.01 -10.39 -4.47
C TYR A 522 -30.29 -10.30 -5.27
N ASP A 523 -31.40 -10.12 -4.55
CA ASP A 523 -32.69 -9.73 -5.12
C ASP A 523 -32.84 -8.21 -5.03
N LEU A 524 -33.26 -7.58 -6.13
CA LEU A 524 -33.52 -6.15 -6.19
C LEU A 524 -35.01 -5.92 -6.46
N HIS A 525 -35.67 -5.22 -5.53
CA HIS A 525 -37.07 -4.85 -5.60
C HIS A 525 -37.22 -3.37 -5.93
N LEU A 526 -37.83 -3.03 -7.06
CA LEU A 526 -38.14 -1.66 -7.43
C LEU A 526 -39.38 -1.18 -6.66
N LYS A 527 -39.39 0.06 -6.15
CA LYS A 527 -40.50 0.65 -5.42
C LYS A 527 -41.42 1.52 -6.29
N HIS A 528 -40.95 1.86 -7.49
CA HIS A 528 -41.71 2.60 -8.50
C HIS A 528 -41.86 1.79 -9.79
N PRO A 529 -42.74 2.18 -10.72
CA PRO A 529 -42.85 1.56 -12.04
C PRO A 529 -41.51 1.48 -12.78
N ALA A 530 -41.24 0.37 -13.47
CA ALA A 530 -39.95 0.10 -14.09
C ALA A 530 -39.53 1.14 -15.16
N ASP A 531 -40.49 1.82 -15.79
CA ASP A 531 -40.25 2.87 -16.79
C ASP A 531 -39.63 4.14 -16.18
N GLN A 532 -39.77 4.35 -14.87
CA GLN A 532 -39.11 5.44 -14.14
C GLN A 532 -37.62 5.20 -13.88
N TYR A 533 -37.12 3.99 -14.17
CA TYR A 533 -35.73 3.65 -13.95
C TYR A 533 -34.94 3.49 -15.24
N LEU A 534 -33.67 3.86 -15.18
CA LEU A 534 -32.61 3.41 -16.08
C LEU A 534 -31.74 2.43 -15.30
N ILE A 535 -31.90 1.15 -15.57
CA ILE A 535 -31.21 0.07 -14.89
C ILE A 535 -30.03 -0.35 -15.75
N LEU A 536 -28.83 -0.20 -15.23
CA LEU A 536 -27.58 -0.44 -15.95
C LEU A 536 -26.80 -1.59 -15.33
N LEU A 537 -26.37 -2.48 -16.20
CA LEU A 537 -25.48 -3.58 -15.94
C LEU A 537 -24.14 -3.29 -16.61
N GLN A 538 -23.05 -3.44 -15.87
CA GLN A 538 -21.71 -3.37 -16.44
C GLN A 538 -21.35 -4.73 -17.08
N GLN A 539 -20.85 -4.68 -18.29
CA GLN A 539 -20.25 -5.84 -18.95
C GLN A 539 -18.95 -5.43 -19.63
N GLY A 540 -17.84 -5.90 -19.12
CA GLY A 540 -16.52 -5.47 -19.58
C GLY A 540 -16.35 -3.94 -19.47
N ASP A 541 -16.16 -3.26 -20.58
CA ASP A 541 -15.98 -1.81 -20.66
C ASP A 541 -17.24 -1.04 -21.13
N GLN A 542 -18.41 -1.69 -21.09
CA GLN A 542 -19.67 -1.15 -21.61
C GLN A 542 -20.81 -1.23 -20.60
N TRP A 543 -21.81 -0.36 -20.77
CA TRP A 543 -23.09 -0.43 -20.09
C TRP A 543 -24.11 -1.16 -20.93
N LYS A 544 -24.82 -2.10 -20.32
CA LYS A 544 -26.04 -2.69 -20.88
C LYS A 544 -27.25 -2.18 -20.11
N ILE A 545 -28.34 -1.91 -20.83
CA ILE A 545 -29.63 -1.53 -20.24
C ILE A 545 -30.41 -2.82 -19.97
N VAL A 546 -30.78 -3.02 -18.72
CA VAL A 546 -31.62 -4.16 -18.32
C VAL A 546 -33.05 -3.90 -18.81
N ASN A 547 -33.61 -4.85 -19.55
CA ASN A 547 -34.97 -4.79 -20.06
C ASN A 547 -35.92 -5.57 -19.13
N MET A 548 -36.69 -4.85 -18.33
CA MET A 548 -37.65 -5.44 -17.38
C MET A 548 -38.80 -6.22 -18.04
N LYS A 549 -39.03 -6.05 -19.37
CA LYS A 549 -40.02 -6.82 -20.13
C LYS A 549 -39.53 -8.20 -20.55
N LYS A 550 -38.21 -8.45 -20.56
CA LYS A 550 -37.61 -9.77 -20.86
C LYS A 550 -37.59 -10.62 -19.61
N ARG A 551 -38.69 -11.29 -19.31
CA ARG A 551 -38.80 -12.17 -18.14
C ARG A 551 -38.26 -13.55 -18.43
N GLY A 552 -37.61 -14.16 -17.43
CA GLY A 552 -37.11 -15.53 -17.53
C GLY A 552 -35.93 -15.73 -18.46
N GLU A 553 -35.27 -14.64 -18.91
CA GLU A 553 -34.04 -14.68 -19.70
C GLU A 553 -32.88 -14.10 -18.90
N ASP A 554 -31.72 -14.71 -19.03
CA ASP A 554 -30.46 -14.14 -18.54
C ASP A 554 -30.03 -12.97 -19.45
N GLN A 555 -29.77 -11.83 -18.86
CA GLN A 555 -29.41 -10.60 -19.58
C GLN A 555 -27.93 -10.23 -19.40
N TYR A 556 -27.06 -11.25 -19.31
CA TYR A 556 -25.59 -11.08 -19.25
C TYR A 556 -25.02 -10.37 -20.48
#